data_b95dffed49ba19bb2216b7e3bdea7ab0
#
_entry.id   b95dffed49ba19bb2216b7e3bdea7ab0
#
_cell.length_a   1.000
_cell.length_b   1.000
_cell.length_c   1.000
_cell.angle_alpha   90.00
_cell.angle_beta   90.00
_cell.angle_gamma   90.00
#
_symmetry.space_group_name_H-M   'P 1'
#
loop_
_entity.id
_entity.type
_entity.pdbx_description
1 polymer ?
#
loop_
_entity_poly.entity_id
_entity_poly.type
_entity_poly.pdbx_seq_one_letter_code
_entity_poly.pdbx_strand_id
1 'polypeptide(L)'
;RTACHNEGRDILAFSLESEALKEKKISIVLDFPYGASDITASDWTQNDRHRTTILQTSDEKMLLWRQLDRDEYYAGIYAQGGKIRKEGSHTLRIFANGEKLDISIALGKQKEQAECLSAQEVMNASKRGGRRFWERGGIIQLNKSADPRARELERRIILSQYLMAINSSGSTPPQETGLTCNSWYGKMHLEMYLWHCAWLPLWHQEELLDRSLAWYREHLQQARENAARNGYKGARWPKMIATEGVDCPSNIAPLLVWQQPHIIYMLEMAYRRKRNRRFLEENWELVKETADF
;
A
#
# COMPACT_ATOMS: atom_id res chain seq x y z
N ARG A 1 -17.26 9.30 -5.41
CA ARG A 1 -16.41 8.27 -6.05
C ARG A 1 -14.99 8.39 -5.50
N THR A 2 -14.32 7.26 -5.32
CA THR A 2 -12.90 7.21 -4.89
C THR A 2 -12.12 6.30 -5.82
N ALA A 3 -10.85 6.61 -6.04
CA ALA A 3 -9.95 5.81 -6.84
C ALA A 3 -8.50 5.93 -6.33
N CYS A 4 -7.69 4.92 -6.62
CA CYS A 4 -6.25 4.94 -6.44
C CYS A 4 -5.58 4.77 -7.81
N HIS A 5 -4.51 5.50 -8.06
CA HIS A 5 -3.70 5.32 -9.26
C HIS A 5 -2.94 3.99 -9.14
N ASN A 6 -3.14 3.08 -10.10
CA ASN A 6 -2.60 1.72 -10.04
C ASN A 6 -1.54 1.43 -11.13
N GLU A 7 -0.94 2.49 -11.67
CA GLU A 7 0.12 2.43 -12.69
C GLU A 7 1.43 3.04 -12.16
N GLY A 8 1.82 2.68 -10.92
CA GLY A 8 3.12 3.01 -10.34
C GLY A 8 3.26 4.39 -9.69
N ARG A 9 2.15 5.04 -9.30
CA ARG A 9 2.15 6.29 -8.53
C ARG A 9 1.23 6.19 -7.32
N ASP A 10 1.64 6.74 -6.19
CA ASP A 10 0.87 6.76 -4.95
C ASP A 10 -0.05 7.99 -4.91
N ILE A 11 -1.13 7.93 -5.70
CA ILE A 11 -2.12 9.01 -5.81
C ILE A 11 -3.51 8.48 -5.52
N LEU A 12 -4.18 9.13 -4.57
CA LEU A 12 -5.60 8.93 -4.27
C LEU A 12 -6.43 10.01 -4.95
N ALA A 13 -7.63 9.67 -5.39
CA ALA A 13 -8.58 10.63 -5.95
C ALA A 13 -9.98 10.46 -5.38
N PHE A 14 -10.65 11.58 -5.21
CA PHE A 14 -12.03 11.69 -4.71
C PHE A 14 -12.80 12.62 -5.61
N SER A 15 -14.01 12.23 -6.00
CA SER A 15 -14.96 13.09 -6.70
C SER A 15 -16.25 13.13 -5.90
N LEU A 16 -16.61 14.31 -5.46
CA LEU A 16 -17.81 14.59 -4.66
C LEU A 16 -18.75 15.49 -5.45
N GLU A 17 -20.03 15.23 -5.34
CA GLU A 17 -21.10 16.03 -5.95
C GLU A 17 -22.29 16.10 -4.98
N SER A 18 -22.62 17.30 -4.54
CA SER A 18 -23.72 17.54 -3.59
C SER A 18 -24.01 19.04 -3.46
N GLU A 19 -25.29 19.42 -3.32
CA GLU A 19 -25.67 20.77 -2.95
C GLU A 19 -25.07 21.22 -1.60
N ALA A 20 -24.87 20.29 -0.66
CA ALA A 20 -24.27 20.57 0.63
C ALA A 20 -22.81 21.07 0.55
N LEU A 21 -22.10 20.79 -0.55
CA LEU A 21 -20.77 21.37 -0.82
C LEU A 21 -20.89 22.88 -1.11
N LYS A 22 -21.83 23.28 -1.96
CA LYS A 22 -22.09 24.67 -2.30
C LYS A 22 -22.56 25.47 -1.07
N GLU A 23 -23.36 24.86 -0.24
CA GLU A 23 -23.85 25.44 1.01
C GLU A 23 -22.80 25.46 2.13
N LYS A 24 -21.60 24.93 1.87
CA LYS A 24 -20.48 24.78 2.83
C LYS A 24 -20.81 23.94 4.07
N LYS A 25 -21.85 23.10 3.99
CA LYS A 25 -22.20 22.12 5.03
C LYS A 25 -21.23 20.95 5.07
N ILE A 26 -20.53 20.69 3.96
CA ILE A 26 -19.48 19.67 3.83
C ILE A 26 -18.16 20.35 3.48
N SER A 27 -17.11 19.99 4.18
CA SER A 27 -15.72 20.30 3.84
C SER A 27 -14.87 19.06 4.00
N ILE A 28 -13.73 19.03 3.33
CA ILE A 28 -12.77 17.91 3.45
C ILE A 28 -11.62 18.37 4.34
N VAL A 29 -11.30 17.56 5.32
CA VAL A 29 -10.15 17.79 6.22
C VAL A 29 -9.07 16.77 5.90
N LEU A 30 -7.85 17.26 5.71
CA LEU A 30 -6.63 16.46 5.67
C LEU A 30 -5.83 16.80 6.90
N ASP A 31 -5.60 15.81 7.74
CA ASP A 31 -4.81 15.95 8.96
C ASP A 31 -3.69 14.93 8.99
N PHE A 32 -2.52 15.34 9.47
CA PHE A 32 -1.31 14.54 9.41
C PHE A 32 -0.78 14.32 10.83
N PRO A 33 -0.90 13.11 11.40
CA PRO A 33 -0.39 12.81 12.73
C PRO A 33 1.14 12.70 12.75
N TYR A 34 1.70 12.70 13.96
CA TYR A 34 3.04 12.24 14.21
C TYR A 34 3.08 10.70 14.18
N GLY A 35 4.20 10.12 13.75
CA GLY A 35 4.43 8.68 13.79
C GLY A 35 4.70 8.23 15.24
N ALA A 36 4.10 7.13 15.66
CA ALA A 36 4.29 6.59 17.00
C ALA A 36 4.71 5.11 16.96
N SER A 37 5.43 4.69 18.00
CA SER A 37 5.83 3.30 18.21
C SER A 37 4.77 2.50 18.98
N ASP A 38 3.50 2.78 18.73
CA ASP A 38 2.36 2.05 19.25
C ASP A 38 1.67 1.20 18.17
N ILE A 39 0.65 0.45 18.55
CA ILE A 39 -0.03 -0.49 17.66
C ILE A 39 -0.74 0.23 16.49
N THR A 40 -1.14 1.49 16.66
CA THR A 40 -1.83 2.31 15.64
C THR A 40 -0.85 3.07 14.76
N ALA A 41 0.43 3.14 15.13
CA ALA A 41 1.50 3.84 14.45
C ALA A 41 1.26 5.35 14.28
N SER A 42 0.32 5.95 14.99
CA SER A 42 -0.02 7.37 14.88
C SER A 42 -0.31 8.00 16.24
N ASP A 43 0.24 9.19 16.48
CA ASP A 43 -0.03 10.00 17.66
C ASP A 43 -0.53 11.39 17.25
N TRP A 44 -1.80 11.66 17.53
CA TRP A 44 -2.49 12.91 17.19
C TRP A 44 -2.26 14.03 18.21
N THR A 45 -1.52 13.75 19.29
CA THR A 45 -1.26 14.68 20.39
C THR A 45 0.10 15.35 20.29
N GLN A 46 1.03 14.85 19.46
CA GLN A 46 2.43 15.26 19.38
C GLN A 46 2.69 16.27 18.25
N ASN A 47 1.88 17.32 18.17
CA ASN A 47 1.96 18.31 17.08
C ASN A 47 3.31 19.03 16.99
N ASP A 48 4.03 19.17 18.10
CA ASP A 48 5.32 19.88 18.13
C ASP A 48 6.51 18.99 17.71
N ARG A 49 6.31 17.68 17.57
CA ARG A 49 7.36 16.73 17.22
C ARG A 49 7.55 16.51 15.72
N HIS A 50 6.70 17.08 14.91
CA HIS A 50 6.79 16.98 13.47
C HIS A 50 6.47 18.30 12.77
N ARG A 51 6.85 18.41 11.51
CA ARG A 51 6.74 19.67 10.78
C ARG A 51 6.04 19.48 9.44
N THR A 52 5.13 20.43 9.12
CA THR A 52 4.49 20.57 7.81
C THR A 52 4.85 21.91 7.21
N THR A 53 5.68 21.90 6.18
CA THR A 53 6.10 23.09 5.46
C THR A 53 5.37 23.17 4.13
N ILE A 54 4.73 24.31 3.84
CA ILE A 54 4.14 24.56 2.52
C ILE A 54 5.27 25.03 1.61
N LEU A 55 5.54 24.26 0.54
CA LEU A 55 6.55 24.61 -0.46
C LEU A 55 5.95 25.42 -1.61
N GLN A 56 4.72 25.10 -2.00
CA GLN A 56 3.98 25.77 -3.07
C GLN A 56 2.51 25.81 -2.71
N THR A 57 1.82 26.90 -3.04
CA THR A 57 0.39 27.04 -2.80
C THR A 57 -0.28 27.91 -3.85
N SER A 58 -1.50 27.52 -4.20
CA SER A 58 -2.48 28.32 -4.92
C SER A 58 -3.87 28.03 -4.31
N ASP A 59 -4.93 28.58 -4.85
CA ASP A 59 -6.28 28.26 -4.36
C ASP A 59 -6.60 26.78 -4.48
N GLU A 60 -6.24 26.13 -5.59
CA GLU A 60 -6.57 24.73 -5.87
C GLU A 60 -5.43 23.73 -5.63
N LYS A 61 -4.18 24.19 -5.51
CA LYS A 61 -3.03 23.30 -5.38
C LYS A 61 -2.16 23.65 -4.20
N MET A 62 -1.65 22.63 -3.52
CA MET A 62 -0.69 22.78 -2.43
C MET A 62 0.33 21.64 -2.47
N LEU A 63 1.59 21.99 -2.27
CA LEU A 63 2.67 21.02 -2.09
C LEU A 63 3.25 21.20 -0.69
N LEU A 64 3.27 20.11 0.05
CA LEU A 64 3.78 20.04 1.42
C LEU A 64 5.07 19.24 1.47
N TRP A 65 5.96 19.64 2.35
CA TRP A 65 7.07 18.85 2.85
C TRP A 65 6.79 18.47 4.30
N ARG A 66 6.79 17.18 4.58
CA ARG A 66 6.54 16.59 5.90
C ARG A 66 7.83 16.04 6.46
N GLN A 67 8.14 16.39 7.71
CA GLN A 67 9.33 15.95 8.43
C GLN A 67 8.91 15.36 9.78
N LEU A 68 9.33 14.13 10.05
CA LEU A 68 9.05 13.37 11.27
C LEU A 68 10.36 12.70 11.73
N ASP A 69 10.99 13.21 12.77
CA ASP A 69 12.31 12.76 13.25
C ASP A 69 13.36 12.77 12.12
N ARG A 70 13.77 11.58 11.62
CA ARG A 70 14.71 11.40 10.51
C ARG A 70 14.02 11.10 9.18
N ASP A 71 12.70 10.92 9.21
CA ASP A 71 11.91 10.61 8.03
C ASP A 71 11.32 11.87 7.41
N GLU A 72 11.27 11.88 6.09
CA GLU A 72 10.61 12.94 5.35
C GLU A 72 9.85 12.40 4.15
N TYR A 73 8.80 13.10 3.76
CA TYR A 73 8.04 12.84 2.56
C TYR A 73 7.33 14.09 2.05
N TYR A 74 6.86 14.04 0.81
CA TYR A 74 6.12 15.11 0.17
C TYR A 74 4.66 14.68 -0.03
N ALA A 75 3.76 15.65 0.12
CA ALA A 75 2.34 15.48 -0.16
C ALA A 75 1.85 16.60 -1.07
N GLY A 76 1.45 16.25 -2.27
CA GLY A 76 0.78 17.16 -3.20
C GLY A 76 -0.73 17.03 -3.07
N ILE A 77 -1.44 18.13 -3.10
CA ILE A 77 -2.90 18.19 -3.07
C ILE A 77 -3.37 19.03 -4.24
N TYR A 78 -4.33 18.52 -5.00
CA TYR A 78 -5.02 19.27 -6.05
C TYR A 78 -6.53 19.15 -5.84
N ALA A 79 -7.19 20.29 -5.60
CA ALA A 79 -8.62 20.40 -5.30
C ALA A 79 -9.31 21.19 -6.41
N GLN A 80 -9.54 20.57 -7.55
CA GLN A 80 -10.19 21.18 -8.71
C GLN A 80 -11.65 21.53 -8.38
N GLY A 81 -12.02 22.78 -8.54
CA GLY A 81 -13.31 23.31 -8.14
C GLY A 81 -13.40 23.60 -6.64
N GLY A 82 -12.27 23.73 -5.95
CA GLY A 82 -12.21 24.00 -4.52
C GLY A 82 -11.17 25.03 -4.14
N LYS A 83 -11.03 25.24 -2.84
CA LYS A 83 -10.03 26.10 -2.22
C LYS A 83 -9.43 25.43 -1.00
N ILE A 84 -8.09 25.32 -0.99
CA ILE A 84 -7.32 24.71 0.09
C ILE A 84 -6.92 25.80 1.09
N ARG A 85 -7.14 25.58 2.38
CA ARG A 85 -6.71 26.44 3.46
C ARG A 85 -5.96 25.64 4.54
N LYS A 86 -4.88 26.21 5.06
CA LYS A 86 -4.23 25.70 6.27
C LYS A 86 -5.00 26.21 7.49
N GLU A 87 -5.44 25.30 8.36
CA GLU A 87 -6.17 25.63 9.60
C GLU A 87 -5.34 25.40 10.85
N GLY A 88 -4.48 24.40 10.87
CA GLY A 88 -3.61 24.05 11.99
C GLY A 88 -2.16 23.86 11.56
N SER A 89 -1.31 23.44 12.48
CA SER A 89 0.09 23.14 12.16
C SER A 89 0.21 22.07 11.08
N HIS A 90 -0.68 21.09 11.12
CA HIS A 90 -0.66 19.90 10.24
C HIS A 90 -1.99 19.65 9.54
N THR A 91 -2.96 20.53 9.72
CA THR A 91 -4.35 20.39 9.23
C THR A 91 -4.61 21.31 8.06
N LEU A 92 -5.15 20.75 6.99
CA LEU A 92 -5.69 21.48 5.85
C LEU A 92 -7.20 21.24 5.75
N ARG A 93 -7.93 22.27 5.33
CA ARG A 93 -9.32 22.17 4.98
C ARG A 93 -9.57 22.59 3.55
N ILE A 94 -10.40 21.84 2.85
CA ILE A 94 -10.78 22.09 1.46
C ILE A 94 -12.27 22.38 1.42
N PHE A 95 -12.61 23.53 0.84
CA PHE A 95 -13.98 23.95 0.57
C PHE A 95 -14.25 23.89 -0.92
N ALA A 96 -15.43 23.44 -1.32
CA ALA A 96 -15.86 23.50 -2.69
C ALA A 96 -16.30 24.93 -3.07
N ASN A 97 -16.08 25.31 -4.34
CA ASN A 97 -16.58 26.55 -4.92
C ASN A 97 -18.03 26.41 -5.45
N GLY A 98 -18.53 25.17 -5.58
CA GLY A 98 -19.85 24.84 -6.10
C GLY A 98 -20.31 23.47 -5.60
N GLU A 99 -21.18 22.82 -6.36
CA GLU A 99 -21.76 21.52 -6.03
C GLU A 99 -20.82 20.35 -6.32
N LYS A 100 -19.72 20.58 -7.05
CA LYS A 100 -18.74 19.55 -7.43
C LYS A 100 -17.36 19.90 -6.90
N LEU A 101 -16.66 18.89 -6.38
CA LEU A 101 -15.30 18.98 -5.90
C LEU A 101 -14.53 17.71 -6.28
N ASP A 102 -13.47 17.86 -7.05
CA ASP A 102 -12.57 16.80 -7.45
C ASP A 102 -11.21 16.99 -6.76
N ILE A 103 -10.78 16.01 -5.97
CA ILE A 103 -9.53 16.08 -5.19
C ILE A 103 -8.61 14.95 -5.60
N SER A 104 -7.32 15.25 -5.76
CA SER A 104 -6.27 14.24 -5.76
C SER A 104 -5.21 14.54 -4.70
N ILE A 105 -4.63 13.49 -4.13
CA ILE A 105 -3.57 13.54 -3.12
C ILE A 105 -2.48 12.60 -3.58
N ALA A 106 -1.29 13.15 -3.85
CA ALA A 106 -0.11 12.41 -4.25
C ALA A 106 0.89 12.37 -3.09
N LEU A 107 1.44 11.20 -2.80
CA LEU A 107 2.45 11.00 -1.76
C LEU A 107 3.75 10.49 -2.39
N GLY A 108 4.90 10.92 -1.86
CA GLY A 108 6.19 10.44 -2.36
C GLY A 108 7.37 10.79 -1.47
N LYS A 109 8.42 9.99 -1.52
CA LYS A 109 9.71 10.28 -0.86
C LYS A 109 10.47 11.40 -1.57
N GLN A 110 10.20 11.64 -2.84
CA GLN A 110 10.79 12.72 -3.64
C GLN A 110 9.69 13.70 -4.07
N LYS A 111 10.06 14.96 -4.23
CA LYS A 111 9.15 16.05 -4.58
C LYS A 111 8.38 15.78 -5.88
N GLU A 112 9.04 15.22 -6.87
CA GLU A 112 8.49 14.91 -8.18
C GLU A 112 7.40 13.83 -8.11
N GLN A 113 7.50 12.91 -7.16
CA GLN A 113 6.49 11.86 -6.92
C GLN A 113 5.19 12.43 -6.35
N ALA A 114 5.27 13.55 -5.64
CA ALA A 114 4.11 14.26 -5.07
C ALA A 114 3.43 15.24 -6.07
N GLU A 115 3.80 15.22 -7.34
CA GLU A 115 3.09 15.98 -8.37
C GLU A 115 1.71 15.35 -8.62
N CYS A 116 0.66 16.14 -8.41
CA CYS A 116 -0.72 15.66 -8.58
C CYS A 116 -1.15 15.60 -10.04
N LEU A 117 -1.79 14.50 -10.39
CA LEU A 117 -2.69 14.39 -11.54
C LEU A 117 -4.09 14.92 -11.16
N SER A 118 -4.91 15.25 -12.13
CA SER A 118 -6.34 15.50 -11.87
C SER A 118 -7.03 14.23 -11.35
N ALA A 119 -8.09 14.39 -10.57
CA ALA A 119 -8.87 13.25 -10.10
C ALA A 119 -9.39 12.38 -11.26
N GLN A 120 -9.73 12.99 -12.39
CA GLN A 120 -10.20 12.27 -13.57
C GLN A 120 -9.08 11.39 -14.19
N GLU A 121 -7.85 11.88 -14.26
CA GLU A 121 -6.71 11.07 -14.73
C GLU A 121 -6.45 9.88 -13.83
N VAL A 122 -6.50 10.07 -12.51
CA VAL A 122 -6.36 8.99 -11.52
C VAL A 122 -7.48 7.96 -11.69
N MET A 123 -8.73 8.40 -11.84
CA MET A 123 -9.88 7.52 -12.07
C MET A 123 -9.74 6.73 -13.38
N ASN A 124 -9.23 7.35 -14.43
CA ASN A 124 -8.98 6.68 -15.70
C ASN A 124 -7.87 5.62 -15.58
N ALA A 125 -6.79 5.92 -14.85
CA ALA A 125 -5.72 4.96 -14.56
C ALA A 125 -6.26 3.78 -13.73
N SER A 126 -7.03 4.06 -12.69
CA SER A 126 -7.69 3.04 -11.87
C SER A 126 -8.60 2.12 -12.71
N LYS A 127 -9.41 2.71 -13.61
CA LYS A 127 -10.28 1.95 -14.50
C LYS A 127 -9.49 1.04 -15.46
N ARG A 128 -8.39 1.54 -16.05
CA ARG A 128 -7.52 0.72 -16.93
C ARG A 128 -6.90 -0.44 -16.16
N GLY A 129 -6.39 -0.20 -14.97
CA GLY A 129 -5.78 -1.25 -14.15
C GLY A 129 -6.80 -2.27 -13.65
N GLY A 130 -7.98 -1.83 -13.23
CA GLY A 130 -9.09 -2.74 -12.88
C GLY A 130 -9.51 -3.62 -14.05
N ARG A 131 -9.60 -3.03 -15.26
CA ARG A 131 -9.87 -3.78 -16.48
C ARG A 131 -8.80 -4.85 -16.73
N ARG A 132 -7.51 -4.48 -16.68
CA ARG A 132 -6.40 -5.46 -16.85
C ARG A 132 -6.47 -6.58 -15.81
N PHE A 133 -6.77 -6.25 -14.56
CA PHE A 133 -6.90 -7.22 -13.49
C PHE A 133 -7.95 -8.30 -13.80
N TRP A 134 -9.16 -7.88 -14.22
CA TRP A 134 -10.24 -8.82 -14.52
C TRP A 134 -10.08 -9.54 -15.87
N GLU A 135 -9.48 -8.92 -16.88
CA GLU A 135 -9.27 -9.53 -18.20
C GLU A 135 -8.14 -10.58 -18.20
N ARG A 136 -7.13 -10.42 -17.33
CA ARG A 136 -5.99 -11.35 -17.23
C ARG A 136 -6.18 -12.43 -16.17
N GLY A 137 -6.90 -12.11 -15.12
CA GLY A 137 -7.07 -13.00 -13.96
C GLY A 137 -7.91 -14.21 -14.24
N GLY A 138 -7.78 -15.23 -13.38
CA GLY A 138 -8.71 -16.34 -13.31
C GLY A 138 -10.07 -15.86 -12.81
N ILE A 139 -11.14 -16.40 -13.39
CA ILE A 139 -12.51 -16.12 -12.99
C ILE A 139 -13.29 -17.42 -12.83
N ILE A 140 -14.22 -17.45 -11.88
CA ILE A 140 -15.19 -18.53 -11.72
C ILE A 140 -16.57 -17.98 -12.08
N GLN A 141 -17.28 -18.69 -12.96
CA GLN A 141 -18.66 -18.38 -13.32
C GLN A 141 -19.53 -19.57 -12.89
N LEU A 142 -20.44 -19.33 -11.96
CA LEU A 142 -21.33 -20.34 -11.38
C LEU A 142 -22.79 -20.19 -11.84
N ASN A 143 -23.04 -19.37 -12.86
CA ASN A 143 -24.35 -19.06 -13.40
C ASN A 143 -25.11 -20.27 -13.98
N LYS A 144 -24.41 -21.37 -14.27
CA LYS A 144 -25.00 -22.64 -14.75
C LYS A 144 -25.19 -23.66 -13.63
N SER A 145 -24.84 -23.36 -12.39
CA SER A 145 -25.04 -24.25 -11.26
C SER A 145 -26.52 -24.31 -10.85
N ALA A 146 -27.02 -25.50 -10.54
CA ALA A 146 -28.34 -25.67 -9.97
C ALA A 146 -28.40 -25.41 -8.45
N ASP A 147 -27.26 -25.26 -7.79
CA ASP A 147 -27.18 -24.95 -6.35
C ASP A 147 -27.60 -23.50 -6.09
N PRO A 148 -28.61 -23.25 -5.24
CA PRO A 148 -29.09 -21.90 -4.96
C PRO A 148 -28.01 -21.00 -4.29
N ARG A 149 -26.96 -21.58 -3.70
CA ARG A 149 -25.84 -20.85 -3.08
C ARG A 149 -24.79 -20.38 -4.10
N ALA A 150 -24.83 -20.87 -5.33
CA ALA A 150 -23.81 -20.63 -6.35
C ALA A 150 -23.55 -19.13 -6.61
N ARG A 151 -24.64 -18.34 -6.72
CA ARG A 151 -24.55 -16.89 -6.94
C ARG A 151 -23.85 -16.17 -5.78
N GLU A 152 -24.15 -16.55 -4.56
CA GLU A 152 -23.52 -15.93 -3.37
C GLU A 152 -22.05 -16.36 -3.25
N LEU A 153 -21.71 -17.61 -3.59
CA LEU A 153 -20.32 -18.07 -3.63
C LEU A 153 -19.50 -17.30 -4.67
N GLU A 154 -20.03 -17.16 -5.89
CA GLU A 154 -19.38 -16.36 -6.96
C GLU A 154 -19.15 -14.93 -6.50
N ARG A 155 -20.16 -14.28 -5.93
CA ARG A 155 -20.06 -12.92 -5.39
C ARG A 155 -18.96 -12.81 -4.33
N ARG A 156 -18.86 -13.76 -3.41
CA ARG A 156 -17.83 -13.77 -2.36
C ARG A 156 -16.43 -13.95 -2.92
N ILE A 157 -16.25 -14.83 -3.90
CA ILE A 157 -14.95 -15.04 -4.55
C ILE A 157 -14.50 -13.76 -5.25
N ILE A 158 -15.35 -13.13 -6.04
CA ILE A 158 -15.06 -11.89 -6.76
C ILE A 158 -14.73 -10.77 -5.77
N LEU A 159 -15.54 -10.63 -4.72
CA LEU A 159 -15.31 -9.61 -3.69
C LEU A 159 -13.99 -9.83 -2.94
N SER A 160 -13.66 -11.08 -2.61
CA SER A 160 -12.41 -11.42 -1.93
C SER A 160 -11.20 -11.08 -2.80
N GLN A 161 -11.21 -11.45 -4.08
CA GLN A 161 -10.15 -11.08 -5.02
C GLN A 161 -9.99 -9.56 -5.11
N TYR A 162 -11.07 -8.83 -5.23
CA TYR A 162 -11.07 -7.37 -5.30
C TYR A 162 -10.48 -6.76 -4.03
N LEU A 163 -10.98 -7.16 -2.85
CA LEU A 163 -10.53 -6.61 -1.57
C LEU A 163 -9.05 -6.92 -1.31
N MET A 164 -8.60 -8.14 -1.59
CA MET A 164 -7.19 -8.49 -1.43
C MET A 164 -6.29 -7.73 -2.41
N ALA A 165 -6.70 -7.55 -3.65
CA ALA A 165 -5.95 -6.79 -4.63
C ALA A 165 -5.79 -5.32 -4.22
N ILE A 166 -6.85 -4.64 -3.78
CA ILE A 166 -6.78 -3.22 -3.40
C ILE A 166 -6.07 -2.99 -2.06
N ASN A 167 -6.09 -3.96 -1.14
CA ASN A 167 -5.49 -3.80 0.18
C ASN A 167 -4.05 -4.31 0.28
N SER A 168 -3.64 -5.27 -0.57
CA SER A 168 -2.43 -6.06 -0.30
C SER A 168 -1.49 -6.23 -1.51
N SER A 169 -1.72 -5.59 -2.65
CA SER A 169 -0.91 -5.76 -3.86
C SER A 169 -0.08 -4.53 -4.24
N GLY A 170 0.58 -3.91 -3.28
CA GLY A 170 1.51 -2.80 -3.50
C GLY A 170 2.90 -3.23 -4.01
N SER A 171 3.86 -2.31 -3.96
CA SER A 171 5.26 -2.54 -4.31
C SER A 171 6.09 -3.20 -3.19
N THR A 172 5.52 -3.30 -2.00
CA THR A 172 6.13 -3.92 -0.83
C THR A 172 5.17 -4.94 -0.21
N PRO A 173 5.65 -5.86 0.63
CA PRO A 173 4.77 -6.66 1.47
C PRO A 173 3.80 -5.77 2.26
N PRO A 174 2.51 -6.12 2.34
CA PRO A 174 1.52 -5.25 2.98
C PRO A 174 1.59 -5.29 4.51
N GLN A 175 0.94 -4.31 5.15
CA GLN A 175 0.56 -4.39 6.56
C GLN A 175 -0.43 -5.56 6.78
N GLU A 176 -0.61 -5.97 8.04
CA GLU A 176 -1.56 -7.04 8.38
C GLU A 176 -2.98 -6.73 7.90
N THR A 177 -3.43 -5.50 8.08
CA THR A 177 -4.78 -5.05 7.68
C THR A 177 -4.82 -4.40 6.30
N GLY A 178 -3.74 -4.46 5.54
CA GLY A 178 -3.62 -3.80 4.25
C GLY A 178 -3.80 -2.28 4.39
N LEU A 179 -4.66 -1.69 3.57
CA LEU A 179 -4.99 -0.26 3.59
C LEU A 179 -6.22 0.08 4.43
N THR A 180 -6.85 -0.90 5.11
CA THR A 180 -8.10 -0.69 5.85
C THR A 180 -7.91 0.23 7.05
N CYS A 181 -6.87 -0.01 7.84
CA CYS A 181 -6.46 0.82 8.96
C CYS A 181 -5.01 0.51 9.34
N ASN A 182 -4.35 1.42 10.05
CA ASN A 182 -3.06 1.11 10.66
C ASN A 182 -3.25 0.10 11.80
N SER A 183 -2.41 -0.92 11.79
CA SER A 183 -2.32 -1.91 12.86
C SER A 183 -0.90 -2.44 12.95
N TRP A 184 -0.59 -3.09 14.07
CA TRP A 184 0.74 -3.67 14.25
C TRP A 184 1.88 -2.70 13.86
N TYR A 185 1.82 -1.51 14.46
CA TYR A 185 2.84 -0.46 14.32
C TYR A 185 3.00 0.12 12.91
N GLY A 186 2.00 -0.03 12.05
CA GLY A 186 2.06 0.45 10.65
C GLY A 186 3.15 -0.20 9.80
N LYS A 187 3.68 -1.36 10.23
CA LYS A 187 4.79 -2.04 9.57
C LYS A 187 4.33 -3.12 8.62
N MET A 188 5.18 -3.45 7.64
CA MET A 188 4.97 -4.61 6.79
C MET A 188 4.93 -5.88 7.63
N HIS A 189 4.01 -6.78 7.30
CA HIS A 189 3.74 -7.96 8.11
C HIS A 189 4.07 -9.24 7.32
N LEU A 190 5.33 -9.68 7.36
CA LEU A 190 5.81 -10.82 6.57
C LEU A 190 5.14 -12.14 6.96
N GLU A 191 4.69 -12.25 8.22
CA GLU A 191 3.88 -13.38 8.67
C GLU A 191 2.58 -13.50 7.87
N MET A 192 1.89 -12.37 7.64
CA MET A 192 0.60 -12.36 6.94
C MET A 192 0.74 -12.29 5.42
N TYR A 193 1.94 -12.01 4.91
CA TYR A 193 2.18 -11.84 3.49
C TYR A 193 1.77 -13.09 2.67
N LEU A 194 2.03 -14.29 3.17
CA LEU A 194 1.56 -15.53 2.55
C LEU A 194 0.05 -15.54 2.37
N TRP A 195 -0.67 -15.24 3.43
CA TRP A 195 -2.15 -15.23 3.45
C TRP A 195 -2.74 -14.17 2.53
N HIS A 196 -2.07 -13.02 2.45
CA HIS A 196 -2.51 -11.90 1.61
C HIS A 196 -2.24 -12.12 0.13
N CYS A 197 -1.15 -12.78 -0.26
CA CYS A 197 -0.63 -12.72 -1.62
C CYS A 197 -0.42 -14.08 -2.30
N ALA A 198 -0.42 -15.22 -1.59
CA ALA A 198 -0.18 -16.53 -2.20
C ALA A 198 -1.27 -16.96 -3.22
N TRP A 199 -2.46 -16.39 -3.15
CA TRP A 199 -3.53 -16.61 -4.11
C TRP A 199 -3.25 -15.99 -5.50
N LEU A 200 -2.44 -14.93 -5.57
CA LEU A 200 -2.17 -14.19 -6.79
C LEU A 200 -1.68 -15.07 -7.94
N PRO A 201 -0.65 -15.91 -7.79
CA PRO A 201 -0.21 -16.80 -8.87
C PRO A 201 -1.24 -17.90 -9.19
N LEU A 202 -2.10 -18.30 -8.25
CA LEU A 202 -3.16 -19.27 -8.50
C LEU A 202 -4.26 -18.73 -9.42
N TRP A 203 -4.46 -17.42 -9.41
CA TRP A 203 -5.50 -16.73 -10.17
C TRP A 203 -4.95 -15.88 -11.33
N HIS A 204 -3.75 -16.18 -11.83
CA HIS A 204 -3.10 -15.47 -12.94
C HIS A 204 -2.85 -13.98 -12.67
N GLN A 205 -2.55 -13.63 -11.42
CA GLN A 205 -2.21 -12.29 -10.97
C GLN A 205 -0.75 -12.17 -10.51
N GLU A 206 0.14 -12.99 -11.05
CA GLU A 206 1.55 -13.05 -10.68
C GLU A 206 2.30 -11.73 -10.84
N GLU A 207 1.89 -10.86 -11.75
CA GLU A 207 2.50 -9.52 -11.91
C GLU A 207 2.33 -8.66 -10.65
N LEU A 208 1.23 -8.84 -9.91
CA LEU A 208 1.00 -8.12 -8.65
C LEU A 208 1.90 -8.67 -7.54
N LEU A 209 2.12 -9.99 -7.52
CA LEU A 209 3.06 -10.61 -6.59
C LEU A 209 4.50 -10.18 -6.87
N ASP A 210 4.91 -10.14 -8.13
CA ASP A 210 6.27 -9.77 -8.54
C ASP A 210 6.70 -8.39 -8.02
N ARG A 211 5.77 -7.44 -7.92
CA ARG A 211 6.04 -6.10 -7.40
C ARG A 211 6.57 -6.14 -5.97
N SER A 212 5.91 -6.90 -5.10
CA SER A 212 6.29 -7.01 -3.70
C SER A 212 7.43 -8.02 -3.46
N LEU A 213 7.62 -9.01 -4.34
CA LEU A 213 8.78 -9.90 -4.30
C LEU A 213 10.11 -9.18 -4.58
N ALA A 214 10.09 -8.11 -5.36
CA ALA A 214 11.28 -7.29 -5.62
C ALA A 214 11.90 -6.77 -4.32
N TRP A 215 11.06 -6.37 -3.37
CA TRP A 215 11.51 -5.88 -2.06
C TRP A 215 12.42 -6.88 -1.33
N TYR A 216 12.13 -8.19 -1.37
CA TYR A 216 12.96 -9.20 -0.73
C TYR A 216 14.37 -9.30 -1.35
N ARG A 217 14.48 -9.18 -2.67
CA ARG A 217 15.78 -9.18 -3.35
C ARG A 217 16.60 -7.95 -3.00
N GLU A 218 15.94 -6.80 -2.99
CA GLU A 218 16.57 -5.51 -2.66
C GLU A 218 17.07 -5.45 -1.22
N HIS A 219 16.43 -6.18 -0.29
CA HIS A 219 16.76 -6.18 1.13
C HIS A 219 17.44 -7.47 1.62
N LEU A 220 17.94 -8.31 0.70
CA LEU A 220 18.62 -9.57 1.06
C LEU A 220 19.85 -9.32 1.93
N GLN A 221 20.62 -8.28 1.65
CA GLN A 221 21.81 -7.94 2.46
C GLN A 221 21.41 -7.54 3.88
N GLN A 222 20.36 -6.74 4.04
CA GLN A 222 19.84 -6.38 5.36
C GLN A 222 19.31 -7.61 6.12
N ALA A 223 18.70 -8.56 5.42
CA ALA A 223 18.24 -9.81 6.03
C ALA A 223 19.39 -10.69 6.51
N ARG A 224 20.52 -10.71 5.80
CA ARG A 224 21.78 -11.35 6.28
C ARG A 224 22.30 -10.70 7.56
N GLU A 225 22.31 -9.39 7.60
CA GLU A 225 22.71 -8.65 8.81
C GLU A 225 21.76 -8.92 9.99
N ASN A 226 20.47 -9.07 9.73
CA ASN A 226 19.48 -9.46 10.73
C ASN A 226 19.78 -10.88 11.28
N ALA A 227 20.15 -11.83 10.41
CA ALA A 227 20.57 -13.17 10.83
C ALA A 227 21.87 -13.13 11.65
N ALA A 228 22.90 -12.45 11.15
CA ALA A 228 24.22 -12.37 11.79
C ALA A 228 24.16 -11.73 13.18
N ARG A 229 23.35 -10.69 13.38
CA ARG A 229 23.12 -10.08 14.71
C ARG A 229 22.58 -11.06 15.74
N ASN A 230 21.90 -12.12 15.31
CA ASN A 230 21.39 -13.19 16.17
C ASN A 230 22.30 -14.43 16.19
N GLY A 231 23.49 -14.37 15.59
CA GLY A 231 24.46 -15.47 15.54
C GLY A 231 24.14 -16.57 14.52
N TYR A 232 23.28 -16.30 13.55
CA TYR A 232 22.85 -17.25 12.52
C TYR A 232 23.47 -16.93 11.15
N LYS A 233 23.51 -17.95 10.29
CA LYS A 233 23.83 -17.82 8.86
C LYS A 233 22.57 -17.41 8.07
N GLY A 234 22.76 -17.19 6.78
CA GLY A 234 21.66 -16.95 5.84
C GLY A 234 20.97 -15.61 6.03
N ALA A 235 19.71 -15.55 5.63
CA ALA A 235 18.90 -14.34 5.65
C ALA A 235 17.65 -14.53 6.53
N ARG A 236 17.48 -13.65 7.52
CA ARG A 236 16.33 -13.69 8.43
C ARG A 236 15.24 -12.71 8.02
N TRP A 237 14.02 -13.24 7.89
CA TRP A 237 12.81 -12.49 7.61
C TRP A 237 11.93 -12.46 8.86
N PRO A 238 11.91 -11.35 9.63
CA PRO A 238 11.14 -11.27 10.86
C PRO A 238 9.63 -11.17 10.61
N LYS A 239 8.84 -11.35 11.65
CA LYS A 239 7.37 -11.25 11.58
C LYS A 239 6.91 -9.91 11.02
N MET A 240 7.43 -8.83 11.59
CA MET A 240 7.15 -7.44 11.20
C MET A 240 8.46 -6.74 10.90
N ILE A 241 8.45 -5.88 9.89
CA ILE A 241 9.65 -5.25 9.38
C ILE A 241 9.34 -3.84 8.85
N ALA A 242 10.28 -2.93 8.99
CA ALA A 242 10.21 -1.63 8.34
C ALA A 242 10.53 -1.76 6.84
N THR A 243 10.16 -0.77 6.05
CA THR A 243 10.43 -0.73 4.60
C THR A 243 11.91 -0.83 4.26
N GLU A 244 12.78 -0.41 5.16
CA GLU A 244 14.24 -0.46 5.08
C GLU A 244 14.83 -1.83 5.45
N GLY A 245 13.99 -2.84 5.73
CA GLY A 245 14.45 -4.18 6.10
C GLY A 245 14.93 -4.32 7.56
N VAL A 246 14.64 -3.33 8.41
CA VAL A 246 15.02 -3.32 9.83
C VAL A 246 13.91 -3.92 10.69
N ASP A 247 14.29 -4.74 11.67
CA ASP A 247 13.37 -5.33 12.65
C ASP A 247 12.50 -4.26 13.34
N CYS A 248 11.23 -4.56 13.47
CA CYS A 248 10.28 -3.71 14.16
C CYS A 248 10.26 -4.05 15.67
N PRO A 249 10.18 -3.06 16.57
CA PRO A 249 10.04 -3.33 17.99
C PRO A 249 8.76 -4.13 18.27
N SER A 250 8.92 -5.34 18.81
CA SER A 250 7.84 -6.23 19.19
C SER A 250 8.35 -7.24 20.21
N ASN A 251 7.57 -7.49 21.26
CA ASN A 251 7.96 -8.44 22.31
C ASN A 251 8.06 -9.88 21.82
N ILE A 252 7.33 -10.25 20.76
CA ILE A 252 7.25 -11.63 20.26
C ILE A 252 7.81 -11.80 18.85
N ALA A 253 7.85 -10.74 18.04
CA ALA A 253 8.29 -10.86 16.64
C ALA A 253 9.71 -11.45 16.48
N PRO A 254 10.69 -11.12 17.34
CA PRO A 254 12.01 -11.74 17.28
C PRO A 254 12.03 -13.25 17.53
N LEU A 255 11.03 -13.79 18.23
CA LEU A 255 10.95 -15.21 18.59
C LEU A 255 10.19 -16.05 17.56
N LEU A 256 9.46 -15.42 16.65
CA LEU A 256 8.67 -16.10 15.63
C LEU A 256 9.53 -16.38 14.39
N VAL A 257 9.56 -17.65 13.97
CA VAL A 257 10.36 -18.11 12.82
C VAL A 257 9.51 -18.81 11.75
N TRP A 258 8.25 -19.12 12.01
CA TRP A 258 7.41 -19.89 11.09
C TRP A 258 7.09 -19.17 9.77
N GLN A 259 7.20 -17.85 9.73
CA GLN A 259 7.10 -17.06 8.49
C GLN A 259 8.35 -17.13 7.60
N GLN A 260 9.47 -17.62 8.12
CA GLN A 260 10.75 -17.70 7.40
C GLN A 260 10.63 -18.38 6.04
N PRO A 261 10.00 -19.56 5.88
CA PRO A 261 9.87 -20.23 4.59
C PRO A 261 8.80 -19.66 3.66
N HIS A 262 8.00 -18.67 4.09
CA HIS A 262 6.91 -18.15 3.27
C HIS A 262 7.39 -17.64 1.92
N ILE A 263 8.52 -16.93 1.88
CA ILE A 263 9.06 -16.39 0.62
C ILE A 263 9.48 -17.51 -0.33
N ILE A 264 10.04 -18.62 0.17
CA ILE A 264 10.41 -19.78 -0.65
C ILE A 264 9.15 -20.37 -1.29
N TYR A 265 8.10 -20.56 -0.50
CA TYR A 265 6.81 -21.07 -1.00
C TYR A 265 6.21 -20.15 -2.08
N MET A 266 6.22 -18.85 -1.87
CA MET A 266 5.66 -17.88 -2.81
C MET A 266 6.46 -17.82 -4.12
N LEU A 267 7.79 -17.93 -4.04
CA LEU A 267 8.66 -18.03 -5.21
C LEU A 267 8.41 -19.32 -6.00
N GLU A 268 8.20 -20.45 -5.32
CA GLU A 268 7.82 -21.71 -5.97
C GLU A 268 6.48 -21.57 -6.70
N MET A 269 5.47 -20.97 -6.08
CA MET A 269 4.17 -20.74 -6.71
C MET A 269 4.28 -19.84 -7.95
N ALA A 270 5.08 -18.77 -7.87
CA ALA A 270 5.36 -17.89 -9.00
C ALA A 270 6.14 -18.62 -10.11
N TYR A 271 7.11 -19.46 -9.75
CA TYR A 271 7.87 -20.27 -10.70
C TYR A 271 6.98 -21.28 -11.44
N ARG A 272 6.09 -21.96 -10.76
CA ARG A 272 5.14 -22.91 -11.39
C ARG A 272 4.30 -22.27 -12.49
N ARG A 273 4.05 -20.98 -12.37
CA ARG A 273 3.35 -20.21 -13.40
C ARG A 273 4.26 -19.81 -14.54
N LYS A 274 5.44 -19.31 -14.25
CA LYS A 274 6.37 -18.74 -15.25
C LYS A 274 7.16 -19.84 -15.98
N ARG A 275 7.55 -20.91 -15.27
CA ARG A 275 8.40 -22.02 -15.75
C ARG A 275 9.63 -21.53 -16.53
N ASN A 276 10.30 -20.50 -16.01
CA ASN A 276 11.32 -19.75 -16.68
C ASN A 276 12.64 -19.88 -15.88
N ARG A 277 13.69 -20.38 -16.54
CA ARG A 277 15.01 -20.59 -15.92
C ARG A 277 15.61 -19.29 -15.38
N ARG A 278 15.44 -18.18 -16.09
CA ARG A 278 15.91 -16.87 -15.64
C ARG A 278 15.30 -16.49 -14.29
N PHE A 279 14.00 -16.77 -14.08
CA PHE A 279 13.34 -16.52 -12.81
C PHE A 279 13.98 -17.32 -11.65
N LEU A 280 14.41 -18.58 -11.89
CA LEU A 280 15.12 -19.37 -10.90
C LEU A 280 16.49 -18.77 -10.58
N GLU A 281 17.25 -18.40 -11.60
CA GLU A 281 18.57 -17.79 -11.46
C GLU A 281 18.50 -16.46 -10.69
N GLU A 282 17.53 -15.60 -11.00
CA GLU A 282 17.32 -14.31 -10.32
C GLU A 282 16.93 -14.45 -8.85
N ASN A 283 16.32 -15.56 -8.44
CA ASN A 283 15.81 -15.77 -7.08
C ASN A 283 16.59 -16.85 -6.30
N TRP A 284 17.59 -17.51 -6.92
CA TRP A 284 18.33 -18.60 -6.30
C TRP A 284 19.01 -18.20 -5.00
N GLU A 285 19.70 -17.06 -5.01
CA GLU A 285 20.41 -16.57 -3.84
C GLU A 285 19.43 -16.26 -2.68
N LEU A 286 18.28 -15.63 -2.98
CA LEU A 286 17.24 -15.37 -2.00
C LEU A 286 16.71 -16.67 -1.36
N VAL A 287 16.43 -17.70 -2.17
CA VAL A 287 15.96 -19.00 -1.69
C VAL A 287 17.01 -19.66 -0.81
N LYS A 288 18.27 -19.72 -1.31
CA LYS A 288 19.39 -20.35 -0.60
C LYS A 288 19.62 -19.69 0.76
N GLU A 289 19.81 -18.40 0.79
CA GLU A 289 20.09 -17.65 2.02
C GLU A 289 18.91 -17.71 3.02
N THR A 290 17.68 -17.76 2.51
CA THR A 290 16.49 -17.95 3.36
C THR A 290 16.44 -19.34 3.99
N ALA A 291 16.88 -20.37 3.25
CA ALA A 291 16.93 -21.75 3.74
C ALA A 291 18.13 -22.02 4.66
N ASP A 292 19.23 -21.27 4.49
CA ASP A 292 20.44 -21.39 5.31
C ASP A 292 20.26 -20.84 6.74
N PHE A 293 19.27 -19.93 6.95
CA PHE A 293 18.87 -19.45 8.27
C PHE A 293 18.07 -20.52 9.03
#